data_34cc5100ea6f9e3dcb83a4122237c8df
#
_entry.id   34cc5100ea6f9e3dcb83a4122237c8df
#
_cell.length_a   1.000
_cell.length_b   1.000
_cell.length_c   1.000
_cell.angle_alpha   90.00
_cell.angle_beta   90.00
_cell.angle_gamma   90.00
#
_symmetry.space_group_name_H-M   'P 1'
#
loop_
_entity.id
_entity.type
_entity.pdbx_description
1 polymer ?
#
loop_
_entity_poly.entity_id
_entity_poly.type
_entity_poly.pdbx_seq_one_letter_code
_entity_poly.pdbx_strand_id
1 'polypeptide(L)'
;MCKSRTMFLAAFALCVVAAIAVRVDAQQSAPAQKDSIAFQDHVNAAKLLAADDLTGRNLLDCTMPPQSAAPTGKPVTAPPTRVFDQLYYLGTDIVASWALVTSAGIIQIDSLDNPEEAQRIIIGGYKELGLDPSQMKYLVLTHGHDDHYGGAKYLQDTYHPHVLMSTPDWDMLAKLHDSRPGFGPPPTRDMDIADGQKLTLGNTTLTFYLTPGHTPGTISFLVPVTDKGKPHLLSFWGGSALPRTLEPGAFEARATDMGLLIYKRSLERFIKIGEDGGADGFIANHPYRDQTFIDGKNDKITKNRMREPGDPSPWIGRSTYIRYMMIALECNEAQIGWIQAGKPQVSQ
;
A
#
# COMPACT_ATOMS: atom_id res chain seq x y z
N MET A 1 -94.14 -45.12 -3.77
CA MET A 1 -93.28 -46.25 -3.34
C MET A 1 -92.05 -45.65 -2.66
N CYS A 2 -92.08 -45.59 -1.35
CA CYS A 2 -91.43 -46.43 -0.37
C CYS A 2 -89.89 -46.36 -0.46
N LYS A 3 -89.12 -45.97 0.50
CA LYS A 3 -88.98 -46.15 1.96
C LYS A 3 -87.83 -45.20 2.36
N SER A 4 -87.96 -44.26 3.27
CA SER A 4 -87.69 -44.32 4.70
C SER A 4 -86.41 -45.07 5.09
N ARG A 5 -85.47 -44.38 5.74
CA ARG A 5 -84.77 -44.71 6.98
C ARG A 5 -83.69 -43.59 7.27
N THR A 6 -84.06 -42.79 8.20
CA THR A 6 -83.68 -42.68 9.63
C THR A 6 -82.22 -42.84 9.98
N MET A 7 -81.70 -41.66 10.45
CA MET A 7 -80.93 -41.38 11.66
C MET A 7 -79.62 -42.15 11.96
N PHE A 8 -78.59 -41.41 12.20
CA PHE A 8 -77.97 -41.26 13.54
C PHE A 8 -77.02 -40.09 13.58
N LEU A 9 -77.27 -39.14 14.49
CA LEU A 9 -76.34 -38.16 14.90
C LEU A 9 -75.22 -38.81 15.73
N ALA A 10 -73.97 -38.53 15.35
CA ALA A 10 -72.86 -38.68 16.26
C ALA A 10 -72.04 -37.32 16.26
N ALA A 11 -72.23 -36.60 17.32
CA ALA A 11 -71.43 -35.40 17.60
C ALA A 11 -70.03 -35.84 17.96
N PHE A 12 -69.07 -35.52 17.10
CA PHE A 12 -67.64 -35.56 17.46
C PHE A 12 -67.18 -34.16 17.77
N ALA A 13 -67.01 -33.94 19.07
CA ALA A 13 -66.34 -32.74 19.55
C ALA A 13 -64.86 -32.84 19.21
N LEU A 14 -64.41 -32.05 18.21
CA LEU A 14 -63.00 -31.92 17.89
C LEU A 14 -62.44 -30.84 18.83
N CYS A 15 -61.71 -31.26 19.87
CA CYS A 15 -60.84 -30.39 20.61
C CYS A 15 -59.67 -29.94 19.72
N VAL A 16 -59.76 -28.72 19.20
CA VAL A 16 -58.62 -28.06 18.56
C VAL A 16 -57.70 -27.58 19.68
N VAL A 17 -56.69 -28.38 20.00
CA VAL A 17 -55.57 -27.93 20.81
C VAL A 17 -54.70 -27.07 19.90
N ALA A 18 -54.87 -25.76 20.00
CA ALA A 18 -53.95 -24.79 19.40
C ALA A 18 -52.59 -24.90 20.12
N ALA A 19 -51.69 -25.68 19.55
CA ALA A 19 -50.29 -25.65 19.93
C ALA A 19 -49.70 -24.33 19.47
N ILE A 20 -49.65 -23.34 20.36
CA ILE A 20 -48.86 -22.13 20.18
C ILE A 20 -47.40 -22.59 20.28
N ALA A 21 -46.78 -22.85 19.13
CA ALA A 21 -45.34 -22.98 19.03
C ALA A 21 -44.71 -21.63 19.27
N VAL A 22 -44.36 -21.32 20.50
CA VAL A 22 -43.44 -20.24 20.84
C VAL A 22 -42.11 -20.63 20.16
N ARG A 23 -41.87 -20.09 18.99
CA ARG A 23 -40.51 -20.03 18.46
C ARG A 23 -39.73 -19.11 19.37
N VAL A 24 -39.07 -19.65 20.36
CA VAL A 24 -37.94 -19.00 21.00
C VAL A 24 -36.84 -18.99 19.92
N ASP A 25 -36.75 -17.89 19.17
CA ASP A 25 -35.55 -17.58 18.45
C ASP A 25 -34.46 -17.41 19.52
N ALA A 26 -33.86 -18.51 19.89
CA ALA A 26 -32.58 -18.50 20.54
C ALA A 26 -31.58 -17.94 19.50
N GLN A 27 -31.57 -16.63 19.34
CA GLN A 27 -30.42 -15.93 18.86
C GLN A 27 -29.33 -16.18 19.91
N GLN A 28 -28.72 -17.37 19.82
CA GLN A 28 -27.44 -17.61 20.46
C GLN A 28 -26.51 -16.57 19.88
N SER A 29 -26.34 -15.47 20.62
CA SER A 29 -25.17 -14.62 20.46
C SER A 29 -23.98 -15.57 20.52
N ALA A 30 -23.35 -15.81 19.36
CA ALA A 30 -22.09 -16.54 19.32
C ALA A 30 -21.21 -15.94 20.44
N PRO A 31 -20.62 -16.75 21.33
CA PRO A 31 -19.77 -16.22 22.37
C PRO A 31 -18.76 -15.30 21.70
N ALA A 32 -18.57 -14.08 22.25
CA ALA A 32 -17.59 -13.14 21.74
C ALA A 32 -16.28 -13.92 21.60
N GLN A 33 -15.95 -14.26 20.37
CA GLN A 33 -14.84 -15.16 20.08
C GLN A 33 -13.59 -14.40 20.50
N LYS A 34 -12.95 -14.84 21.56
CA LYS A 34 -11.66 -14.27 22.00
C LYS A 34 -10.75 -14.27 20.79
N ASP A 35 -10.07 -13.16 20.57
CA ASP A 35 -9.04 -13.08 19.53
C ASP A 35 -8.11 -14.30 19.66
N SER A 36 -7.70 -14.87 18.53
CA SER A 36 -6.77 -15.99 18.59
C SER A 36 -5.49 -15.54 19.32
N ILE A 37 -4.87 -16.43 20.09
CA ILE A 37 -3.61 -16.13 20.79
C ILE A 37 -2.59 -15.64 19.75
N ALA A 38 -2.48 -16.31 18.63
CA ALA A 38 -1.55 -15.94 17.55
C ALA A 38 -1.79 -14.50 17.05
N PHE A 39 -3.05 -14.08 16.86
CA PHE A 39 -3.36 -12.71 16.47
C PHE A 39 -2.85 -11.68 17.50
N GLN A 40 -3.13 -11.90 18.79
CA GLN A 40 -2.71 -10.98 19.85
C GLN A 40 -1.18 -10.93 20.00
N ASP A 41 -0.50 -12.06 19.88
CA ASP A 41 0.95 -12.14 19.96
C ASP A 41 1.62 -11.30 18.88
N HIS A 42 1.17 -11.41 17.62
CA HIS A 42 1.67 -10.61 16.51
C HIS A 42 1.34 -9.11 16.66
N VAL A 43 0.12 -8.76 17.09
CA VAL A 43 -0.24 -7.36 17.40
C VAL A 43 0.66 -6.79 18.50
N ASN A 44 0.95 -7.56 19.54
CA ASN A 44 1.83 -7.11 20.63
C ASN A 44 3.28 -6.98 20.15
N ALA A 45 3.78 -7.92 19.34
CA ALA A 45 5.09 -7.81 18.71
C ALA A 45 5.21 -6.55 17.84
N ALA A 46 4.22 -6.28 17.00
CA ALA A 46 4.18 -5.06 16.20
C ALA A 46 4.22 -3.78 17.04
N LYS A 47 3.47 -3.75 18.17
CA LYS A 47 3.49 -2.60 19.09
C LYS A 47 4.85 -2.39 19.75
N LEU A 48 5.52 -3.46 20.16
CA LEU A 48 6.88 -3.39 20.72
C LEU A 48 7.88 -2.87 19.69
N LEU A 49 7.78 -3.33 18.43
CA LEU A 49 8.62 -2.86 17.34
C LEU A 49 8.36 -1.39 16.99
N ALA A 50 7.11 -0.93 17.07
CA ALA A 50 6.76 0.44 16.74
C ALA A 50 7.38 1.45 17.69
N ALA A 51 7.55 1.10 18.96
CA ALA A 51 8.01 2.02 20.01
C ALA A 51 7.25 3.36 19.96
N ASP A 52 7.94 4.50 20.18
CA ASP A 52 7.30 5.82 20.15
C ASP A 52 7.39 6.52 18.79
N ASP A 53 8.27 6.06 17.90
CA ASP A 53 8.59 6.72 16.64
C ASP A 53 7.88 6.14 15.40
N LEU A 54 7.37 4.91 15.47
CA LEU A 54 6.64 4.25 14.37
C LEU A 54 5.18 3.91 14.72
N THR A 55 4.65 4.49 15.79
CA THR A 55 3.27 4.30 16.27
C THR A 55 2.21 4.87 15.32
N GLY A 56 0.96 4.62 15.64
CA GLY A 56 -0.16 5.21 14.91
C GLY A 56 -0.46 4.50 13.60
N ARG A 57 -0.23 5.16 12.47
CA ARG A 57 -0.68 4.68 11.16
C ARG A 57 -0.10 3.33 10.74
N ASN A 58 1.14 3.03 11.12
CA ASN A 58 1.76 1.74 10.81
C ASN A 58 1.11 0.56 11.56
N LEU A 59 0.52 0.81 12.72
CA LEU A 59 -0.20 -0.19 13.50
C LEU A 59 -1.67 -0.37 13.07
N LEU A 60 -2.22 0.51 12.23
CA LEU A 60 -3.58 0.36 11.73
C LEU A 60 -3.76 -0.91 10.90
N ASP A 61 -2.71 -1.35 10.22
CA ASP A 61 -2.72 -2.63 9.49
C ASP A 61 -2.85 -3.85 10.40
N CYS A 62 -2.50 -3.71 11.69
CA CYS A 62 -2.69 -4.75 12.71
C CYS A 62 -4.11 -4.76 13.30
N THR A 63 -4.99 -3.82 12.95
CA THR A 63 -6.36 -3.77 13.49
C THR A 63 -7.27 -4.73 12.73
N MET A 64 -8.31 -5.23 13.42
CA MET A 64 -9.33 -6.03 12.79
C MET A 64 -10.71 -5.49 13.15
N PRO A 65 -11.52 -5.14 12.17
CA PRO A 65 -11.24 -5.16 10.73
C PRO A 65 -10.09 -4.22 10.35
N PRO A 66 -9.36 -4.51 9.26
CA PRO A 66 -8.28 -3.65 8.80
C PRO A 66 -8.78 -2.23 8.55
N GLN A 67 -8.07 -1.25 9.06
CA GLN A 67 -8.39 0.16 8.87
C GLN A 67 -7.44 0.76 7.84
N SER A 68 -7.94 1.74 7.07
CA SER A 68 -7.08 2.50 6.18
C SER A 68 -6.09 3.32 7.00
N ALA A 69 -4.81 3.17 6.70
CA ALA A 69 -3.77 4.01 7.26
C ALA A 69 -3.64 5.38 6.56
N ALA A 70 -4.27 5.54 5.38
CA ALA A 70 -4.24 6.79 4.65
C ALA A 70 -4.93 7.93 5.43
N PRO A 71 -4.45 9.17 5.33
CA PRO A 71 -5.15 10.35 5.84
C PRO A 71 -6.56 10.46 5.27
N THR A 72 -7.49 10.97 6.07
CA THR A 72 -8.85 11.25 5.61
C THR A 72 -8.97 12.70 5.15
N GLY A 73 -9.71 12.95 4.09
CA GLY A 73 -9.95 14.30 3.56
C GLY A 73 -9.26 14.54 2.22
N LYS A 74 -9.17 15.81 1.82
CA LYS A 74 -8.45 16.20 0.60
C LYS A 74 -6.95 16.08 0.85
N PRO A 75 -6.17 15.54 -0.12
CA PRO A 75 -4.72 15.48 -0.01
C PRO A 75 -4.11 16.86 0.22
N VAL A 76 -3.19 16.94 1.17
CA VAL A 76 -2.41 18.15 1.45
C VAL A 76 -1.09 18.06 0.69
N THR A 77 -0.86 19.02 -0.20
CA THR A 77 0.41 19.07 -0.97
C THR A 77 1.55 19.41 -0.04
N ALA A 78 2.57 18.54 -0.04
CA ALA A 78 3.81 18.83 0.65
C ALA A 78 4.65 19.87 -0.11
N PRO A 79 5.42 20.69 0.56
CA PRO A 79 6.39 21.56 -0.12
C PRO A 79 7.46 20.70 -0.80
N PRO A 80 7.79 20.99 -2.09
CA PRO A 80 8.87 20.30 -2.78
C PRO A 80 10.15 20.36 -1.97
N THR A 81 10.79 19.21 -1.75
CA THR A 81 11.89 19.14 -0.79
C THR A 81 13.05 18.30 -1.31
N ARG A 82 14.25 18.88 -1.29
CA ARG A 82 15.50 18.11 -1.45
C ARG A 82 15.73 17.31 -0.17
N VAL A 83 15.69 15.98 -0.29
CA VAL A 83 15.78 15.04 0.84
C VAL A 83 17.20 14.54 1.04
N PHE A 84 17.88 14.22 -0.07
CA PHE A 84 19.30 13.87 -0.16
C PHE A 84 19.97 14.70 -1.26
N ASP A 85 21.27 14.56 -1.44
CA ASP A 85 22.00 15.35 -2.43
C ASP A 85 21.40 15.23 -3.83
N GLN A 86 20.83 14.06 -4.19
CA GLN A 86 20.24 13.80 -5.50
C GLN A 86 18.79 13.30 -5.46
N LEU A 87 18.16 13.19 -4.27
CA LEU A 87 16.79 12.69 -4.14
C LEU A 87 15.86 13.80 -3.64
N TYR A 88 14.73 13.97 -4.33
CA TYR A 88 13.74 15.01 -4.06
C TYR A 88 12.35 14.41 -3.87
N TYR A 89 11.63 14.95 -2.90
CA TYR A 89 10.23 14.59 -2.62
C TYR A 89 9.29 15.57 -3.31
N LEU A 90 8.28 15.00 -3.98
CA LEU A 90 7.23 15.69 -4.74
C LEU A 90 5.92 14.94 -4.52
N GLY A 91 5.10 15.35 -3.58
CA GLY A 91 3.90 14.58 -3.25
C GLY A 91 2.92 15.29 -2.34
N THR A 92 2.02 14.51 -1.81
CA THR A 92 1.01 14.91 -0.84
C THR A 92 1.25 14.20 0.50
N ASP A 93 0.37 14.37 1.47
CA ASP A 93 0.35 13.58 2.71
C ASP A 93 -0.20 12.15 2.50
N ILE A 94 -0.70 11.84 1.30
CA ILE A 94 -1.25 10.51 0.95
C ILE A 94 -0.30 9.74 0.04
N VAL A 95 0.11 10.34 -1.09
CA VAL A 95 0.94 9.67 -2.10
C VAL A 95 2.23 10.42 -2.31
N ALA A 96 3.33 9.67 -2.35
CA ALA A 96 4.67 10.17 -2.61
C ALA A 96 5.04 9.99 -4.09
N SER A 97 5.77 10.97 -4.60
CA SER A 97 6.46 10.90 -5.89
C SER A 97 7.88 11.39 -5.66
N TRP A 98 8.87 10.71 -6.25
CA TRP A 98 10.27 10.98 -5.98
C TRP A 98 11.05 11.23 -7.25
N ALA A 99 11.87 12.28 -7.27
CA ALA A 99 12.80 12.53 -8.36
C ALA A 99 14.24 12.22 -7.94
N LEU A 100 14.86 11.23 -8.60
CA LEU A 100 16.24 10.85 -8.40
C LEU A 100 17.09 11.44 -9.54
N VAL A 101 17.86 12.46 -9.23
CA VAL A 101 18.73 13.18 -10.19
C VAL A 101 20.04 12.43 -10.31
N THR A 102 20.46 12.17 -11.54
CA THR A 102 21.71 11.48 -11.86
C THR A 102 22.58 12.36 -12.77
N SER A 103 23.80 11.93 -13.06
CA SER A 103 24.69 12.65 -13.99
C SER A 103 24.21 12.63 -15.46
N ALA A 104 23.16 11.84 -15.80
CA ALA A 104 22.66 11.70 -17.15
C ALA A 104 21.15 11.99 -17.32
N GLY A 105 20.53 12.54 -16.28
CA GLY A 105 19.10 12.87 -16.27
C GLY A 105 18.40 12.45 -14.99
N ILE A 106 17.08 12.37 -15.02
CA ILE A 106 16.23 12.13 -13.85
C ILE A 106 15.47 10.81 -14.02
N ILE A 107 15.43 10.03 -12.94
CA ILE A 107 14.51 8.91 -12.76
C ILE A 107 13.39 9.43 -11.86
N GLN A 108 12.19 9.54 -12.41
CA GLN A 108 10.97 9.83 -11.67
C GLN A 108 10.39 8.52 -11.14
N ILE A 109 9.93 8.48 -9.89
CA ILE A 109 9.29 7.33 -9.26
C ILE A 109 7.88 7.72 -8.87
N ASP A 110 6.89 7.03 -9.37
CA ASP A 110 5.46 7.28 -9.27
C ASP A 110 5.03 8.67 -9.76
N SER A 111 3.73 8.85 -10.03
CA SER A 111 3.21 10.01 -10.74
C SER A 111 1.93 10.61 -10.14
N LEU A 112 1.55 10.23 -8.92
CA LEU A 112 0.36 10.71 -8.22
C LEU A 112 -0.97 10.31 -8.90
N ASP A 113 -2.07 10.90 -8.45
CA ASP A 113 -3.43 10.46 -8.76
C ASP A 113 -3.88 10.80 -10.19
N ASN A 114 -3.43 11.93 -10.75
CA ASN A 114 -3.98 12.46 -12.00
C ASN A 114 -3.05 13.47 -12.68
N PRO A 115 -3.38 13.86 -13.95
CA PRO A 115 -2.61 14.84 -14.72
C PRO A 115 -2.46 16.20 -14.03
N GLU A 116 -3.50 16.70 -13.36
CA GLU A 116 -3.45 17.99 -12.68
C GLU A 116 -2.46 17.97 -11.52
N GLU A 117 -2.41 16.90 -10.76
CA GLU A 117 -1.42 16.72 -9.69
C GLU A 117 -0.02 16.55 -10.23
N ALA A 118 0.17 15.75 -11.26
CA ALA A 118 1.47 15.62 -11.92
C ALA A 118 1.99 16.98 -12.44
N GLN A 119 1.12 17.76 -13.08
CA GLN A 119 1.49 19.10 -13.56
C GLN A 119 1.79 20.07 -12.41
N ARG A 120 0.93 20.12 -11.41
CA ARG A 120 1.01 21.11 -10.32
C ARG A 120 2.09 20.75 -9.32
N ILE A 121 2.16 19.48 -8.90
CA ILE A 121 3.03 19.02 -7.81
C ILE A 121 4.38 18.58 -8.36
N ILE A 122 4.42 17.68 -9.36
CA ILE A 122 5.69 17.17 -9.86
C ILE A 122 6.38 18.23 -10.70
N ILE A 123 5.75 18.74 -11.75
CA ILE A 123 6.37 19.70 -12.65
C ILE A 123 6.52 21.09 -12.00
N GLY A 124 5.53 21.50 -11.20
CA GLY A 124 5.64 22.71 -10.39
C GLY A 124 6.80 22.62 -9.39
N GLY A 125 6.92 21.50 -8.70
CA GLY A 125 8.01 21.24 -7.78
C GLY A 125 9.39 21.17 -8.45
N TYR A 126 9.47 20.59 -9.66
CA TYR A 126 10.71 20.64 -10.45
C TYR A 126 11.18 22.09 -10.65
N LYS A 127 10.24 22.97 -11.06
CA LYS A 127 10.56 24.41 -11.26
C LYS A 127 11.04 25.08 -9.96
N GLU A 128 10.38 24.82 -8.84
CA GLU A 128 10.79 25.38 -7.54
C GLU A 128 12.17 24.90 -7.11
N LEU A 129 12.52 23.65 -7.42
CA LEU A 129 13.79 23.02 -7.08
C LEU A 129 14.90 23.27 -8.11
N GLY A 130 14.60 23.98 -9.20
CA GLY A 130 15.55 24.24 -10.28
C GLY A 130 15.87 23.00 -11.13
N LEU A 131 14.98 22.02 -11.14
CA LEU A 131 15.10 20.83 -11.98
C LEU A 131 14.44 21.06 -13.35
N ASP A 132 15.04 20.50 -14.40
CA ASP A 132 14.52 20.58 -15.77
C ASP A 132 13.68 19.33 -16.06
N PRO A 133 12.34 19.44 -16.28
CA PRO A 133 11.50 18.30 -16.60
C PRO A 133 11.89 17.55 -17.89
N SER A 134 12.55 18.23 -18.85
CA SER A 134 13.05 17.61 -20.08
C SER A 134 14.17 16.59 -19.84
N GLN A 135 14.78 16.63 -18.65
CA GLN A 135 15.78 15.66 -18.22
C GLN A 135 15.18 14.39 -17.60
N MET A 136 13.86 14.28 -17.48
CA MET A 136 13.20 13.05 -17.07
C MET A 136 13.39 11.98 -18.14
N LYS A 137 14.27 11.02 -17.88
CA LYS A 137 14.59 9.93 -18.83
C LYS A 137 13.77 8.68 -18.58
N TYR A 138 13.44 8.43 -17.33
CA TYR A 138 12.66 7.28 -16.89
C TYR A 138 11.59 7.69 -15.89
N LEU A 139 10.41 7.08 -16.02
CA LEU A 139 9.33 7.08 -15.05
C LEU A 139 9.13 5.64 -14.59
N VAL A 140 9.51 5.34 -13.36
CA VAL A 140 9.35 4.02 -12.74
C VAL A 140 8.06 4.03 -11.94
N LEU A 141 7.13 3.14 -12.26
CA LEU A 141 5.88 2.96 -11.53
C LEU A 141 6.03 1.76 -10.60
N THR A 142 5.83 1.98 -9.30
CA THR A 142 6.04 0.96 -8.28
C THR A 142 5.04 -0.18 -8.39
N HIS A 143 3.81 0.13 -8.80
CA HIS A 143 2.75 -0.84 -9.06
C HIS A 143 1.57 -0.21 -9.84
N GLY A 144 0.64 -1.04 -10.26
CA GLY A 144 -0.46 -0.67 -11.15
C GLY A 144 -1.72 -0.12 -10.47
N HIS A 145 -1.62 0.59 -9.33
CA HIS A 145 -2.74 1.35 -8.79
C HIS A 145 -2.75 2.77 -9.31
N ASP A 146 -3.93 3.33 -9.44
CA ASP A 146 -4.17 4.62 -10.09
C ASP A 146 -3.62 5.82 -9.30
N ASP A 147 -3.43 5.72 -8.01
CA ASP A 147 -2.75 6.71 -7.19
C ASP A 147 -1.21 6.73 -7.38
N HIS A 148 -0.66 5.81 -8.14
CA HIS A 148 0.76 5.77 -8.51
C HIS A 148 1.00 6.05 -9.99
N TYR A 149 0.08 5.63 -10.87
CA TYR A 149 0.21 5.86 -12.31
C TYR A 149 -0.65 7.01 -12.85
N GLY A 150 -1.55 7.61 -12.08
CA GLY A 150 -2.57 8.53 -12.60
C GLY A 150 -2.04 9.74 -13.37
N GLY A 151 -0.87 10.24 -13.02
CA GLY A 151 -0.19 11.29 -13.78
C GLY A 151 0.74 10.80 -14.89
N ALA A 152 0.96 9.48 -14.99
CA ALA A 152 2.00 8.92 -15.87
C ALA A 152 1.74 9.17 -17.36
N LYS A 153 0.48 9.07 -17.80
CA LYS A 153 0.13 9.35 -19.21
C LYS A 153 0.45 10.79 -19.61
N TYR A 154 0.16 11.74 -18.72
CA TYR A 154 0.50 13.15 -18.94
C TYR A 154 2.02 13.35 -19.03
N LEU A 155 2.79 12.77 -18.11
CA LEU A 155 4.25 12.88 -18.12
C LEU A 155 4.86 12.21 -19.36
N GLN A 156 4.35 11.03 -19.75
CA GLN A 156 4.78 10.30 -20.92
C GLN A 156 4.56 11.10 -22.22
N ASP A 157 3.37 11.68 -22.38
CA ASP A 157 3.00 12.42 -23.59
C ASP A 157 3.70 13.78 -23.70
N THR A 158 4.04 14.41 -22.55
CA THR A 158 4.57 15.77 -22.54
C THR A 158 6.09 15.81 -22.51
N TYR A 159 6.73 14.92 -21.76
CA TYR A 159 8.18 14.94 -21.52
C TYR A 159 8.89 13.72 -22.08
N HIS A 160 8.15 12.73 -22.57
CA HIS A 160 8.63 11.54 -23.26
C HIS A 160 9.64 10.69 -22.47
N PRO A 161 9.52 10.52 -21.13
CA PRO A 161 10.33 9.52 -20.44
C PRO A 161 9.93 8.11 -20.88
N HIS A 162 10.87 7.18 -20.81
CA HIS A 162 10.52 5.77 -20.85
C HIS A 162 9.76 5.40 -19.56
N VAL A 163 8.60 4.76 -19.72
CA VAL A 163 7.75 4.33 -18.58
C VAL A 163 8.02 2.87 -18.29
N LEU A 164 8.42 2.59 -17.04
CA LEU A 164 8.78 1.27 -16.57
C LEU A 164 7.78 0.78 -15.52
N MET A 165 7.28 -0.44 -15.71
CA MET A 165 6.47 -1.17 -14.73
C MET A 165 6.72 -2.67 -14.92
N SER A 166 6.43 -3.47 -13.93
CA SER A 166 6.56 -4.92 -14.08
C SER A 166 5.55 -5.50 -15.07
N THR A 167 5.94 -6.59 -15.74
CA THR A 167 5.05 -7.28 -16.69
C THR A 167 3.69 -7.66 -16.07
N PRO A 168 3.60 -8.24 -14.83
CA PRO A 168 2.31 -8.59 -14.27
C PRO A 168 1.39 -7.39 -14.04
N ASP A 169 1.93 -6.23 -13.68
CA ASP A 169 1.12 -5.03 -13.48
C ASP A 169 0.74 -4.36 -14.81
N TRP A 170 1.59 -4.39 -15.84
CA TRP A 170 1.19 -4.03 -17.20
C TRP A 170 0.02 -4.89 -17.69
N ASP A 171 0.09 -6.20 -17.47
CA ASP A 171 -0.97 -7.13 -17.87
C ASP A 171 -2.25 -6.94 -17.07
N MET A 172 -2.13 -6.48 -15.83
CA MET A 172 -3.26 -6.07 -15.00
C MET A 172 -3.92 -4.81 -15.55
N LEU A 173 -3.15 -3.76 -15.84
CA LEU A 173 -3.66 -2.51 -16.40
C LEU A 173 -4.33 -2.72 -17.77
N ALA A 174 -3.82 -3.61 -18.60
CA ALA A 174 -4.42 -3.94 -19.89
C ALA A 174 -5.85 -4.51 -19.80
N LYS A 175 -6.26 -4.98 -18.62
CA LYS A 175 -7.60 -5.51 -18.35
C LYS A 175 -8.54 -4.47 -17.73
N LEU A 176 -8.02 -3.31 -17.35
CA LEU A 176 -8.85 -2.22 -16.84
C LEU A 176 -9.54 -1.51 -18.02
N HIS A 177 -10.84 -1.29 -17.88
CA HIS A 177 -11.60 -0.57 -18.91
C HIS A 177 -11.57 0.94 -18.69
N ASP A 178 -11.64 1.37 -17.41
CA ASP A 178 -11.70 2.78 -17.02
C ASP A 178 -10.93 3.04 -15.73
N SER A 179 -10.37 4.24 -15.59
CA SER A 179 -9.82 4.72 -14.32
C SER A 179 -10.94 5.09 -13.34
N ARG A 180 -10.67 5.05 -12.05
CA ARG A 180 -11.61 5.54 -11.03
C ARG A 180 -11.86 7.05 -11.22
N PRO A 181 -13.05 7.57 -10.88
CA PRO A 181 -13.29 9.02 -10.88
C PRO A 181 -12.25 9.77 -10.03
N GLY A 182 -11.66 10.80 -10.60
CA GLY A 182 -10.59 11.59 -9.96
C GLY A 182 -9.17 11.10 -10.24
N PHE A 183 -9.02 9.93 -10.88
CA PHE A 183 -7.71 9.40 -11.28
C PHE A 183 -7.51 9.49 -12.78
N GLY A 184 -6.24 9.58 -13.20
CA GLY A 184 -5.88 9.65 -14.60
C GLY A 184 -5.82 8.30 -15.30
N PRO A 185 -5.80 8.30 -16.65
CA PRO A 185 -5.70 7.06 -17.41
C PRO A 185 -4.32 6.41 -17.26
N PRO A 186 -4.22 5.07 -17.42
CA PRO A 186 -2.94 4.40 -17.43
C PRO A 186 -2.06 4.87 -18.57
N PRO A 187 -0.73 4.88 -18.41
CA PRO A 187 0.20 5.19 -19.48
C PRO A 187 0.20 4.09 -20.55
N THR A 188 0.74 4.41 -21.72
CA THR A 188 1.02 3.41 -22.74
C THR A 188 2.18 2.51 -22.29
N ARG A 189 1.99 1.18 -22.34
CA ARG A 189 3.06 0.23 -22.03
C ARG A 189 4.30 0.52 -22.86
N ASP A 190 5.47 0.59 -22.19
CA ASP A 190 6.73 0.90 -22.83
C ASP A 190 7.79 -0.13 -22.45
N MET A 191 8.30 -0.12 -21.21
CA MET A 191 9.35 -1.03 -20.77
C MET A 191 8.87 -1.94 -19.64
N ASP A 192 9.26 -3.22 -19.72
CA ASP A 192 8.99 -4.20 -18.69
C ASP A 192 10.12 -4.23 -17.65
N ILE A 193 9.75 -4.38 -16.37
CA ILE A 193 10.68 -4.66 -15.29
C ILE A 193 10.59 -6.14 -14.93
N ALA A 194 11.74 -6.82 -14.93
CA ALA A 194 11.90 -8.17 -14.44
C ALA A 194 12.56 -8.20 -13.04
N ASP A 195 12.37 -9.31 -12.32
CA ASP A 195 13.00 -9.52 -11.02
C ASP A 195 14.54 -9.55 -11.15
N GLY A 196 15.22 -8.78 -10.29
CA GLY A 196 16.67 -8.61 -10.33
C GLY A 196 17.19 -7.70 -11.44
N GLN A 197 16.31 -7.12 -12.27
CA GLN A 197 16.73 -6.20 -13.32
C GLN A 197 17.37 -4.94 -12.76
N LYS A 198 18.40 -4.47 -13.44
CA LYS A 198 19.10 -3.22 -13.13
C LYS A 198 18.75 -2.14 -14.14
N LEU A 199 18.50 -0.94 -13.64
CA LEU A 199 18.39 0.29 -14.42
C LEU A 199 19.55 1.21 -14.06
N THR A 200 20.42 1.49 -15.01
CA THR A 200 21.52 2.44 -14.82
C THR A 200 21.26 3.70 -15.62
N LEU A 201 21.32 4.85 -14.95
CA LEU A 201 21.31 6.16 -15.58
C LEU A 201 22.46 6.99 -14.98
N GLY A 202 23.42 7.36 -15.83
CA GLY A 202 24.62 8.05 -15.38
C GLY A 202 25.38 7.28 -14.29
N ASN A 203 25.55 7.93 -13.15
CA ASN A 203 26.27 7.37 -12.00
C ASN A 203 25.38 6.57 -11.01
N THR A 204 24.13 6.33 -11.33
CA THR A 204 23.16 5.68 -10.41
C THR A 204 22.60 4.41 -11.03
N THR A 205 22.56 3.33 -10.22
CA THR A 205 21.95 2.05 -10.61
C THR A 205 20.90 1.67 -9.56
N LEU A 206 19.66 1.46 -10.02
CA LEU A 206 18.60 0.83 -9.25
C LEU A 206 18.57 -0.67 -9.58
N THR A 207 18.33 -1.50 -8.57
CA THR A 207 18.06 -2.93 -8.76
C THR A 207 16.65 -3.22 -8.29
N PHE A 208 15.79 -3.68 -9.21
CA PHE A 208 14.39 -3.95 -8.94
C PHE A 208 14.16 -5.38 -8.47
N TYR A 209 13.24 -5.56 -7.54
CA TYR A 209 12.82 -6.85 -7.04
C TYR A 209 11.30 -6.95 -7.12
N LEU A 210 10.79 -8.02 -7.73
CA LEU A 210 9.36 -8.31 -7.68
C LEU A 210 8.97 -8.71 -6.26
N THR A 211 8.03 -7.97 -5.69
CA THR A 211 7.48 -8.17 -4.35
C THR A 211 5.95 -8.23 -4.40
N PRO A 212 5.40 -9.26 -5.08
CA PRO A 212 3.96 -9.41 -5.25
C PRO A 212 3.24 -9.54 -3.91
N GLY A 213 1.97 -9.17 -3.90
CA GLY A 213 1.10 -9.23 -2.73
C GLY A 213 0.10 -8.09 -2.77
N HIS A 214 0.57 -6.87 -2.71
CA HIS A 214 -0.26 -5.67 -2.87
C HIS A 214 -0.86 -5.57 -4.28
N THR A 215 -0.05 -5.83 -5.30
CA THR A 215 -0.45 -6.13 -6.68
C THR A 215 0.33 -7.34 -7.18
N PRO A 216 -0.07 -7.95 -8.33
CA PRO A 216 0.69 -9.05 -8.91
C PRO A 216 2.13 -8.70 -9.26
N GLY A 217 2.39 -7.46 -9.60
CA GLY A 217 3.66 -6.98 -10.12
C GLY A 217 4.33 -5.89 -9.29
N THR A 218 3.88 -5.65 -8.07
CA THR A 218 4.57 -4.70 -7.18
C THR A 218 6.08 -4.88 -7.21
N ILE A 219 6.82 -3.80 -7.38
CA ILE A 219 8.27 -3.78 -7.29
C ILE A 219 8.74 -3.02 -6.05
N SER A 220 9.81 -3.53 -5.45
CA SER A 220 10.59 -2.85 -4.42
C SER A 220 12.03 -2.77 -4.87
N PHE A 221 12.81 -1.82 -4.36
CA PHE A 221 14.18 -1.61 -4.82
C PHE A 221 15.03 -0.89 -3.80
N LEU A 222 16.34 -0.92 -4.00
CA LEU A 222 17.30 -0.20 -3.20
C LEU A 222 17.74 1.06 -3.96
N VAL A 223 17.77 2.20 -3.27
CA VAL A 223 18.10 3.52 -3.82
C VAL A 223 19.40 4.02 -3.22
N PRO A 224 20.52 4.03 -3.97
CA PRO A 224 21.75 4.63 -3.50
C PRO A 224 21.60 6.15 -3.49
N VAL A 225 21.94 6.76 -2.36
CA VAL A 225 21.89 8.20 -2.16
C VAL A 225 23.13 8.71 -1.44
N THR A 226 23.34 10.03 -1.43
CA THR A 226 24.33 10.67 -0.59
C THR A 226 23.68 11.75 0.27
N ASP A 227 24.11 11.87 1.52
CA ASP A 227 23.74 12.95 2.42
C ASP A 227 24.99 13.75 2.77
N LYS A 228 25.10 14.97 2.23
CA LYS A 228 26.30 15.82 2.39
C LYS A 228 27.57 15.06 1.97
N GLY A 229 27.51 14.33 0.86
CA GLY A 229 28.59 13.54 0.28
C GLY A 229 28.84 12.16 0.93
N LYS A 230 28.15 11.80 2.01
CA LYS A 230 28.25 10.46 2.62
C LYS A 230 27.29 9.50 1.93
N PRO A 231 27.76 8.32 1.49
CA PRO A 231 26.91 7.34 0.82
C PRO A 231 25.97 6.65 1.81
N HIS A 232 24.74 6.44 1.37
CA HIS A 232 23.67 5.70 2.05
C HIS A 232 22.90 4.83 1.05
N LEU A 233 22.22 3.81 1.54
CA LEU A 233 21.37 2.94 0.76
C LEU A 233 19.98 2.90 1.38
N LEU A 234 19.00 3.43 0.66
CA LEU A 234 17.61 3.42 1.12
C LEU A 234 16.88 2.19 0.59
N SER A 235 16.06 1.60 1.44
CA SER A 235 15.06 0.64 1.04
C SER A 235 13.81 1.37 0.54
N PHE A 236 13.25 0.94 -0.59
CA PHE A 236 11.97 1.38 -1.11
C PHE A 236 11.02 0.18 -1.20
N TRP A 237 10.03 0.11 -0.31
CA TRP A 237 8.99 -0.90 -0.33
C TRP A 237 7.81 -0.40 -1.15
N GLY A 238 7.54 -1.03 -2.31
CA GLY A 238 6.57 -0.53 -3.29
C GLY A 238 5.11 -0.87 -3.01
N GLY A 239 4.82 -1.78 -2.10
CA GLY A 239 3.46 -2.22 -1.79
C GLY A 239 3.11 -2.06 -0.31
N SER A 240 2.87 -0.84 0.15
CA SER A 240 2.78 -0.54 1.58
C SER A 240 1.46 -0.89 2.27
N ALA A 241 0.38 -1.20 1.53
CA ALA A 241 -0.87 -1.68 2.11
C ALA A 241 -0.96 -3.21 2.05
N LEU A 242 -1.41 -3.82 3.16
CA LEU A 242 -1.56 -5.26 3.24
C LEU A 242 -2.73 -5.76 2.37
N PRO A 243 -2.59 -6.94 1.73
CA PRO A 243 -3.71 -7.66 1.15
C PRO A 243 -4.80 -7.96 2.18
N ARG A 244 -6.02 -8.21 1.70
CA ARG A 244 -7.18 -8.49 2.58
C ARG A 244 -7.61 -9.94 2.57
N THR A 245 -7.04 -10.76 1.70
CA THR A 245 -7.35 -12.18 1.54
C THR A 245 -6.13 -13.04 1.85
N LEU A 246 -6.33 -14.31 2.25
CA LEU A 246 -5.21 -15.25 2.47
C LEU A 246 -4.50 -15.61 1.18
N GLU A 247 -5.27 -15.92 0.16
CA GLU A 247 -4.82 -16.37 -1.15
C GLU A 247 -5.38 -15.42 -2.22
N PRO A 248 -4.82 -15.43 -3.43
CA PRO A 248 -5.41 -14.69 -4.53
C PRO A 248 -6.89 -15.02 -4.65
N GLY A 249 -7.74 -14.05 -4.38
CA GLY A 249 -9.20 -14.20 -4.49
C GLY A 249 -9.67 -14.18 -5.93
N ALA A 250 -10.94 -14.54 -6.15
CA ALA A 250 -11.64 -14.20 -7.39
C ALA A 250 -11.75 -12.66 -7.42
N PHE A 251 -10.94 -12.03 -8.22
CA PHE A 251 -10.86 -10.60 -8.34
C PHE A 251 -12.17 -10.03 -8.87
N GLU A 252 -12.86 -9.24 -8.09
CA GLU A 252 -13.64 -8.15 -8.67
C GLU A 252 -12.68 -7.28 -9.49
N ALA A 253 -13.16 -6.62 -10.54
CA ALA A 253 -12.34 -5.94 -11.56
C ALA A 253 -11.26 -4.94 -11.05
N ARG A 254 -11.13 -4.77 -9.74
CA ARG A 254 -10.12 -3.93 -9.06
C ARG A 254 -9.41 -4.62 -7.90
N ALA A 255 -9.78 -5.84 -7.54
CA ALA A 255 -9.11 -6.58 -6.48
C ALA A 255 -7.78 -7.10 -7.02
N THR A 256 -6.75 -6.37 -6.76
CA THR A 256 -5.38 -6.66 -7.21
C THR A 256 -4.61 -7.45 -6.17
N ASP A 257 -5.23 -7.73 -5.01
CA ASP A 257 -4.63 -8.46 -3.91
C ASP A 257 -4.19 -9.87 -4.31
N MET A 258 -2.91 -10.15 -4.16
CA MET A 258 -2.36 -11.48 -4.36
C MET A 258 -2.40 -12.34 -3.10
N GLY A 259 -2.95 -11.80 -2.01
CA GLY A 259 -3.14 -12.49 -0.75
C GLY A 259 -1.97 -12.34 0.23
N LEU A 260 -2.32 -12.46 1.51
CA LEU A 260 -1.42 -12.27 2.65
C LEU A 260 -0.24 -13.25 2.65
N LEU A 261 -0.43 -14.49 2.17
CA LEU A 261 0.65 -15.49 2.14
C LEU A 261 1.71 -15.17 1.09
N ILE A 262 1.33 -14.57 -0.04
CA ILE A 262 2.30 -14.12 -1.05
C ILE A 262 3.00 -12.86 -0.55
N TYR A 263 2.26 -11.92 0.02
CA TYR A 263 2.80 -10.68 0.58
C TYR A 263 3.82 -10.96 1.70
N LYS A 264 3.55 -11.92 2.60
CA LYS A 264 4.48 -12.38 3.62
C LYS A 264 5.83 -12.79 3.02
N ARG A 265 5.80 -13.68 2.01
CA ARG A 265 7.03 -14.15 1.33
C ARG A 265 7.81 -13.00 0.71
N SER A 266 7.10 -12.01 0.16
CA SER A 266 7.71 -10.81 -0.41
C SER A 266 8.36 -9.94 0.65
N LEU A 267 7.71 -9.75 1.81
CA LEU A 267 8.28 -9.04 2.97
C LEU A 267 9.55 -9.72 3.48
N GLU A 268 9.48 -11.02 3.78
CA GLU A 268 10.62 -11.81 4.27
C GLU A 268 11.81 -11.72 3.31
N ARG A 269 11.53 -11.88 2.01
CA ARG A 269 12.55 -11.77 0.97
C ARG A 269 13.17 -10.38 0.91
N PHE A 270 12.36 -9.32 0.94
CA PHE A 270 12.88 -7.97 0.77
C PHE A 270 13.58 -7.44 2.02
N ILE A 271 13.15 -7.86 3.22
CA ILE A 271 13.90 -7.63 4.46
C ILE A 271 15.33 -8.16 4.31
N LYS A 272 15.46 -9.43 3.88
CA LYS A 272 16.78 -10.05 3.67
C LYS A 272 17.60 -9.31 2.60
N ILE A 273 17.00 -8.90 1.49
CA ILE A 273 17.68 -8.13 0.43
C ILE A 273 18.22 -6.81 0.99
N GLY A 274 17.42 -6.09 1.76
CA GLY A 274 17.84 -4.83 2.36
C GLY A 274 18.95 -5.02 3.42
N GLU A 275 18.86 -6.08 4.23
CA GLU A 275 19.89 -6.42 5.20
C GLU A 275 21.22 -6.80 4.54
N ASP A 276 21.19 -7.72 3.57
CA ASP A 276 22.37 -8.16 2.82
C ASP A 276 23.00 -7.01 2.02
N GLY A 277 22.16 -6.11 1.47
CA GLY A 277 22.59 -4.90 0.76
C GLY A 277 23.15 -3.81 1.66
N GLY A 278 22.94 -3.90 2.98
CA GLY A 278 23.36 -2.88 3.93
C GLY A 278 22.50 -1.62 3.92
N ALA A 279 21.18 -1.73 3.61
CA ALA A 279 20.26 -0.62 3.70
C ALA A 279 20.26 -0.01 5.11
N ASP A 280 20.40 1.30 5.18
CA ASP A 280 20.51 2.04 6.43
C ASP A 280 19.42 3.12 6.59
N GLY A 281 18.46 3.18 5.66
CA GLY A 281 17.29 4.04 5.71
C GLY A 281 16.16 3.52 4.83
N PHE A 282 15.01 4.21 4.85
CA PHE A 282 13.90 3.85 3.99
C PHE A 282 13.06 5.06 3.57
N ILE A 283 12.43 4.92 2.42
CA ILE A 283 11.40 5.78 1.86
C ILE A 283 10.25 4.93 1.35
N ALA A 284 9.07 5.50 1.26
CA ALA A 284 7.86 4.81 0.85
C ALA A 284 7.14 5.56 -0.27
N ASN A 285 6.25 4.85 -0.96
CA ASN A 285 5.31 5.43 -1.92
C ASN A 285 4.09 6.09 -1.25
N HIS A 286 3.88 5.84 0.05
CA HIS A 286 2.91 6.57 0.88
C HIS A 286 3.64 7.23 2.07
N PRO A 287 3.74 8.56 2.11
CA PRO A 287 4.62 9.29 3.04
C PRO A 287 4.20 9.18 4.50
N TYR A 288 2.96 8.82 4.78
CA TYR A 288 2.51 8.54 6.14
C TYR A 288 3.08 7.22 6.72
N ARG A 289 3.64 6.35 5.87
CA ARG A 289 4.28 5.09 6.29
C ARG A 289 5.67 5.32 6.84
N ASP A 290 6.45 6.11 6.15
CA ASP A 290 7.83 6.43 6.53
C ASP A 290 7.95 7.78 7.25
N GLN A 291 6.82 8.47 7.49
CA GLN A 291 6.73 9.78 8.11
C GLN A 291 7.43 10.90 7.33
N THR A 292 7.58 10.74 6.02
CA THR A 292 8.16 11.77 5.17
C THR A 292 7.37 13.07 5.26
N PHE A 293 6.05 13.00 5.09
CA PHE A 293 5.14 14.12 5.27
C PHE A 293 3.81 13.65 5.85
N ILE A 294 3.33 14.31 6.90
CA ILE A 294 2.07 13.97 7.58
C ILE A 294 1.20 15.21 7.75
N ASP A 295 1.71 16.24 8.39
CA ASP A 295 0.97 17.45 8.75
C ASP A 295 1.83 18.74 8.72
N GLY A 296 3.06 18.65 8.27
CA GLY A 296 4.02 19.75 8.22
C GLY A 296 4.57 20.19 9.58
N LYS A 297 4.45 19.37 10.63
CA LYS A 297 4.90 19.70 11.99
C LYS A 297 5.98 18.74 12.51
N ASN A 298 5.65 17.45 12.63
CA ASN A 298 6.53 16.46 13.23
C ASN A 298 7.09 15.44 12.22
N ASP A 299 6.95 15.74 10.94
CA ASP A 299 7.39 14.89 9.85
C ASP A 299 8.90 15.05 9.53
N LYS A 300 9.40 14.16 8.70
CA LYS A 300 10.80 14.15 8.29
C LYS A 300 11.18 15.39 7.46
N ILE A 301 10.27 15.91 6.64
CA ILE A 301 10.51 17.14 5.87
C ILE A 301 10.77 18.32 6.82
N THR A 302 9.94 18.48 7.83
CA THR A 302 10.12 19.54 8.84
C THR A 302 11.42 19.36 9.62
N LYS A 303 11.71 18.14 10.09
CA LYS A 303 12.97 17.81 10.78
C LYS A 303 14.18 18.09 9.89
N ASN A 304 14.12 17.76 8.61
CA ASN A 304 15.20 18.00 7.66
C ASN A 304 15.49 19.50 7.46
N ARG A 305 14.48 20.35 7.44
CA ARG A 305 14.62 21.81 7.35
C ARG A 305 15.27 22.43 8.59
N MET A 306 15.11 21.78 9.74
CA MET A 306 15.63 22.23 11.02
C MET A 306 17.00 21.62 11.36
N ARG A 307 17.59 20.80 10.45
CA ARG A 307 18.88 20.15 10.69
C ARG A 307 20.01 21.15 10.83
N GLU A 308 20.77 21.00 11.88
CA GLU A 308 22.04 21.70 12.07
C GLU A 308 23.19 21.01 11.31
N PRO A 309 24.31 21.72 11.05
CA PRO A 309 25.48 21.08 10.50
C PRO A 309 25.96 19.91 11.37
N GLY A 310 26.01 18.70 10.80
CA GLY A 310 26.42 17.48 11.53
C GLY A 310 25.25 16.55 11.92
N ASP A 311 24.03 17.05 11.95
CA ASP A 311 22.87 16.20 12.22
C ASP A 311 22.67 15.15 11.12
N PRO A 312 22.30 13.90 11.50
CA PRO A 312 21.97 12.86 10.53
C PRO A 312 20.68 13.20 9.77
N SER A 313 20.53 12.66 8.57
CA SER A 313 19.28 12.75 7.83
C SER A 313 18.17 12.01 8.58
N PRO A 314 16.95 12.59 8.70
CA PRO A 314 15.83 11.93 9.38
C PRO A 314 15.32 10.66 8.66
N TRP A 315 15.75 10.41 7.43
CA TRP A 315 15.48 9.17 6.69
C TRP A 315 16.49 8.06 6.95
N ILE A 316 17.64 8.39 7.59
CA ILE A 316 18.67 7.40 7.92
C ILE A 316 18.43 6.85 9.32
N GLY A 317 18.42 5.55 9.42
CA GLY A 317 18.21 4.79 10.65
C GLY A 317 17.96 3.32 10.34
N ARG A 318 19.03 2.50 10.33
CA ARG A 318 18.92 1.05 10.05
C ARG A 318 17.90 0.37 10.95
N SER A 319 17.92 0.68 12.25
CA SER A 319 16.96 0.11 13.19
C SER A 319 15.53 0.52 12.88
N THR A 320 15.29 1.77 12.48
CA THR A 320 13.95 2.26 12.11
C THR A 320 13.45 1.59 10.85
N TYR A 321 14.32 1.43 9.82
CA TYR A 321 13.98 0.68 8.62
C TYR A 321 13.58 -0.76 8.93
N ILE A 322 14.41 -1.49 9.65
CA ILE A 322 14.14 -2.89 9.98
C ILE A 322 12.85 -3.02 10.79
N ARG A 323 12.65 -2.17 11.81
CA ARG A 323 11.42 -2.17 12.61
C ARG A 323 10.18 -1.90 11.77
N TYR A 324 10.23 -0.95 10.83
CA TYR A 324 9.12 -0.70 9.89
C TYR A 324 8.74 -1.95 9.10
N MET A 325 9.72 -2.63 8.50
CA MET A 325 9.48 -3.85 7.74
C MET A 325 8.97 -4.99 8.61
N MET A 326 9.49 -5.13 9.82
CA MET A 326 9.02 -6.14 10.78
C MET A 326 7.61 -5.84 11.29
N ILE A 327 7.23 -4.59 11.50
CA ILE A 327 5.83 -4.22 11.82
C ILE A 327 4.89 -4.67 10.70
N ALA A 328 5.24 -4.43 9.44
CA ALA A 328 4.44 -4.87 8.31
C ALA A 328 4.30 -6.41 8.28
N LEU A 329 5.37 -7.14 8.61
CA LEU A 329 5.36 -8.60 8.70
C LEU A 329 4.47 -9.08 9.87
N GLU A 330 4.61 -8.51 11.05
CA GLU A 330 3.81 -8.88 12.22
C GLU A 330 2.32 -8.56 12.00
N CYS A 331 1.99 -7.42 11.40
CA CYS A 331 0.61 -7.10 11.04
C CYS A 331 0.04 -8.07 10.00
N ASN A 332 0.86 -8.50 9.03
CA ASN A 332 0.47 -9.51 8.05
C ASN A 332 0.18 -10.87 8.73
N GLU A 333 1.05 -11.32 9.62
CA GLU A 333 0.85 -12.54 10.40
C GLU A 333 -0.38 -12.46 11.31
N ALA A 334 -0.63 -11.32 11.94
CA ALA A 334 -1.83 -11.09 12.72
C ALA A 334 -3.10 -11.32 11.87
N GLN A 335 -3.14 -10.75 10.66
CA GLN A 335 -4.28 -10.93 9.76
C GLN A 335 -4.43 -12.37 9.27
N ILE A 336 -3.33 -13.06 8.97
CA ILE A 336 -3.34 -14.49 8.65
C ILE A 336 -3.95 -15.29 9.80
N GLY A 337 -3.48 -15.10 11.02
CA GLY A 337 -3.99 -15.77 12.22
C GLY A 337 -5.47 -15.48 12.49
N TRP A 338 -5.91 -14.25 12.24
CA TRP A 338 -7.32 -13.85 12.35
C TRP A 338 -8.21 -14.65 11.39
N ILE A 339 -7.83 -14.70 10.10
CA ILE A 339 -8.61 -15.39 9.07
C ILE A 339 -8.63 -16.91 9.32
N GLN A 340 -7.48 -17.49 9.67
CA GLN A 340 -7.36 -18.93 9.98
C GLN A 340 -8.17 -19.35 11.21
N ALA A 341 -8.40 -18.43 12.15
CA ALA A 341 -9.30 -18.66 13.29
C ALA A 341 -10.80 -18.61 12.91
N GLY A 342 -11.13 -18.56 11.62
CA GLY A 342 -12.50 -18.55 11.10
C GLY A 342 -13.23 -17.22 11.30
N LYS A 343 -12.52 -16.13 11.57
CA LYS A 343 -13.11 -14.81 11.67
C LYS A 343 -13.32 -14.20 10.29
N PRO A 344 -14.41 -13.43 10.07
CA PRO A 344 -14.77 -12.97 8.74
C PRO A 344 -13.72 -12.00 8.19
N GLN A 345 -13.43 -12.18 6.90
CA GLN A 345 -12.79 -11.14 6.09
C GLN A 345 -13.76 -9.97 6.00
N VAL A 346 -13.25 -8.76 6.10
CA VAL A 346 -14.07 -7.56 5.97
C VAL A 346 -14.31 -7.32 4.49
N SER A 347 -15.56 -7.53 4.06
CA SER A 347 -16.01 -7.00 2.76
C SER A 347 -15.96 -5.47 2.80
N GLN A 348 -15.43 -4.86 1.78
CA GLN A 348 -15.52 -3.41 1.57
C GLN A 348 -16.93 -2.98 1.24
#